data_8147a9d6d394a68defff856cafb8dd09
#
_entry.id   8147a9d6d394a68defff856cafb8dd09
#
_cell.length_a   1.000
_cell.length_b   1.000
_cell.length_c   1.000
_cell.angle_alpha   90.00
_cell.angle_beta   90.00
_cell.angle_gamma   90.00
#
_symmetry.space_group_name_H-M   'P 1'
#
loop_
_entity.id
_entity.type
_entity.pdbx_description
1 polymer ?
#
loop_
_entity_poly.entity_id
_entity_poly.type
_entity_poly.pdbx_seq_one_letter_code
_entity_poly.pdbx_strand_id
1 'polypeptide(L)'
;MEIHIGNGVIAVSKARDLHTTTNIVKGILERCPEARNSDNVLYLQVLKEIGLQRGIDLENMSVLRFFTKIKDMDVPSIETVGRCRRKAVETHPELAGNDTVEGYRTANEETFRNYARTYS
;
A
#
# COMPACT_ATOMS: atom_id res chain seq x y z
N MET A 1 7.75 -8.47 -25.05
CA MET A 1 7.20 -8.25 -25.14
C MET A 1 6.29 -7.98 -25.16
N GLU A 2 5.81 -7.59 -25.29
CA GLU A 2 5.01 -7.24 -25.35
C GLU A 2 4.13 -7.38 -25.36
N ILE A 3 4.02 -7.58 -25.23
CA ILE A 3 3.31 -7.71 -25.54
C ILE A 3 2.31 -7.42 -25.76
N HIS A 4 2.35 -7.29 -26.00
CA HIS A 4 1.40 -6.70 -26.53
C HIS A 4 0.14 -7.21 -26.67
N ILE A 5 -0.09 -8.10 -26.21
CA ILE A 5 -1.34 -8.68 -26.40
C ILE A 5 -2.16 -8.40 -25.21
N GLY A 6 -3.26 -7.73 -25.36
CA GLY A 6 -3.95 -7.02 -24.33
C GLY A 6 -4.29 -7.81 -23.09
N ASN A 7 -4.93 -8.96 -23.21
CA ASN A 7 -5.40 -9.69 -22.04
C ASN A 7 -4.26 -10.29 -21.23
N GLY A 8 -3.27 -10.83 -21.89
CA GLY A 8 -2.10 -11.37 -21.22
C GLY A 8 -1.31 -10.27 -20.51
N VAL A 9 -1.20 -9.12 -21.16
CA VAL A 9 -0.50 -7.98 -20.57
C VAL A 9 -1.21 -7.50 -19.32
N ILE A 10 -2.54 -7.43 -19.33
CA ILE A 10 -3.31 -6.99 -18.17
C ILE A 10 -3.09 -7.93 -16.98
N ALA A 11 -3.17 -9.23 -17.20
CA ALA A 11 -2.96 -10.21 -16.13
C ALA A 11 -1.56 -10.13 -15.56
N VAL A 12 -0.55 -10.01 -16.41
CA VAL A 12 0.84 -9.87 -15.99
C VAL A 12 1.05 -8.56 -15.23
N SER A 13 0.38 -7.47 -15.66
CA SER A 13 0.46 -6.19 -14.96
C SER A 13 -0.03 -6.28 -13.54
N LYS A 14 -1.16 -6.96 -13.30
CA LYS A 14 -1.70 -7.10 -11.95
C LYS A 14 -0.73 -7.85 -11.03
N ALA A 15 -0.16 -8.94 -11.51
CA ALA A 15 0.82 -9.70 -10.75
C ALA A 15 2.06 -8.85 -10.45
N ARG A 16 2.51 -8.10 -11.45
CA ARG A 16 3.64 -7.20 -11.30
C ARG A 16 3.34 -6.06 -10.34
N ASP A 17 2.12 -5.53 -10.38
CA ASP A 17 1.71 -4.43 -9.51
C ASP A 17 1.77 -4.85 -8.03
N LEU A 18 1.33 -6.07 -7.70
CA LEU A 18 1.42 -6.57 -6.33
C LEU A 18 2.87 -6.70 -5.88
N HIS A 19 3.72 -7.28 -6.72
CA HIS A 19 5.13 -7.41 -6.41
C HIS A 19 5.81 -6.04 -6.28
N THR A 20 5.51 -5.15 -7.21
CA THR A 20 6.04 -3.79 -7.21
C THR A 20 5.57 -3.03 -5.97
N THR A 21 4.29 -3.17 -5.62
CA THR A 21 3.73 -2.52 -4.44
C THR A 21 4.42 -3.01 -3.16
N THR A 22 4.66 -4.31 -3.06
CA THR A 22 5.38 -4.88 -1.90
C THR A 22 6.77 -4.27 -1.79
N ASN A 23 7.49 -4.12 -2.89
CA ASN A 23 8.82 -3.52 -2.89
C ASN A 23 8.78 -2.04 -2.52
N ILE A 24 7.80 -1.30 -3.01
CA ILE A 24 7.61 0.11 -2.65
C ILE A 24 7.35 0.24 -1.15
N VAL A 25 6.43 -0.57 -0.63
CA VAL A 25 6.08 -0.56 0.79
C VAL A 25 7.31 -0.86 1.65
N LYS A 26 8.05 -1.91 1.30
CA LYS A 26 9.26 -2.26 2.03
C LYS A 26 10.26 -1.10 2.05
N GLY A 27 10.50 -0.49 0.89
CA GLY A 27 11.42 0.64 0.80
C GLY A 27 10.98 1.82 1.66
N ILE A 28 9.68 2.12 1.68
CA ILE A 28 9.15 3.19 2.50
C ILE A 28 9.31 2.87 3.99
N LEU A 29 9.00 1.66 4.39
CA LEU A 29 9.15 1.25 5.79
C LEU A 29 10.60 1.34 6.26
N GLU A 30 11.54 1.07 5.38
CA GLU A 30 12.98 1.17 5.70
C GLU A 30 13.41 2.62 5.94
N ARG A 31 12.93 3.55 5.11
CA ARG A 31 13.42 4.94 5.17
C ARG A 31 12.50 5.90 5.92
N CYS A 32 11.29 5.49 6.26
CA CYS A 32 10.32 6.38 6.91
C CYS A 32 9.75 5.72 8.15
N PRO A 33 10.36 5.93 9.33
CA PRO A 33 9.86 5.32 10.57
C PRO A 33 8.41 5.66 10.90
N GLU A 34 7.94 6.84 10.52
CA GLU A 34 6.55 7.24 10.75
C GLU A 34 5.56 6.33 10.02
N ALA A 35 5.94 5.85 8.85
CA ALA A 35 5.09 4.94 8.08
C ALA A 35 4.90 3.59 8.77
N ARG A 36 5.85 3.19 9.63
CA ARG A 36 5.74 1.96 10.41
C ARG A 36 4.62 2.06 11.45
N ASN A 37 4.34 3.26 11.92
CA ASN A 37 3.38 3.52 12.99
C ASN A 37 2.04 4.06 12.50
N SER A 38 1.90 4.34 11.21
CA SER A 38 0.67 4.92 10.68
C SER A 38 0.40 4.39 9.28
N ASP A 39 -0.71 3.69 9.14
CA ASP A 39 -1.13 3.16 7.85
C ASP A 39 -1.48 4.28 6.88
N ASN A 40 -2.00 5.40 7.39
CA ASN A 40 -2.30 6.55 6.55
C ASN A 40 -1.04 7.19 5.99
N VAL A 41 -0.01 7.35 6.82
CA VAL A 41 1.27 7.89 6.36
C VAL A 41 1.88 6.95 5.33
N LEU A 42 1.85 5.64 5.59
CA LEU A 42 2.35 4.65 4.65
C LEU A 42 1.63 4.76 3.31
N TYR A 43 0.30 4.84 3.33
CA TYR A 43 -0.49 4.90 2.10
C TYR A 43 -0.17 6.17 1.30
N LEU A 44 -0.08 7.32 1.97
CA LEU A 44 0.28 8.56 1.30
C LEU A 44 1.66 8.49 0.66
N GLN A 45 2.62 7.88 1.34
CA GLN A 45 3.97 7.71 0.78
C GLN A 45 3.96 6.79 -0.44
N VAL A 46 3.16 5.72 -0.41
CA VAL A 46 3.00 4.83 -1.56
C VAL A 46 2.43 5.59 -2.76
N LEU A 47 1.38 6.38 -2.54
CA LEU A 47 0.78 7.17 -3.61
C LEU A 47 1.76 8.17 -4.20
N LYS A 48 2.53 8.85 -3.35
CA LYS A 48 3.57 9.79 -3.81
C LYS A 48 4.61 9.08 -4.66
N GLU A 49 5.06 7.92 -4.23
CA GLU A 49 6.08 7.17 -4.96
C GLU A 49 5.56 6.72 -6.33
N ILE A 50 4.34 6.20 -6.38
CA ILE A 50 3.73 5.78 -7.65
C ILE A 50 3.56 6.99 -8.57
N GLY A 51 3.13 8.13 -8.02
CA GLY A 51 3.00 9.36 -8.79
C GLY A 51 4.32 9.78 -9.40
N LEU A 52 5.38 9.78 -8.62
CA LEU A 52 6.71 10.16 -9.11
C LEU A 52 7.19 9.23 -10.21
N GLN A 53 6.92 7.94 -10.10
CA GLN A 53 7.28 6.99 -11.14
C GLN A 53 6.55 7.26 -12.45
N ARG A 54 5.40 7.90 -12.38
CA ARG A 54 4.59 8.26 -13.55
C ARG A 54 4.77 9.73 -13.96
N GLY A 55 5.73 10.42 -13.35
CA GLY A 55 6.00 11.83 -13.66
C GLY A 55 5.00 12.79 -13.06
N ILE A 56 4.28 12.38 -12.02
CA ILE A 56 3.26 13.21 -11.37
C ILE A 56 3.73 13.54 -9.95
N ASP A 57 3.82 14.83 -9.66
CA ASP A 57 4.23 15.31 -8.34
C ASP A 57 2.98 15.57 -7.49
N LEU A 58 2.51 14.55 -6.79
CA LEU A 58 1.31 14.64 -5.97
C LEU A 58 1.51 15.54 -4.74
N GLU A 59 2.74 15.68 -4.27
CA GLU A 59 3.03 16.47 -3.07
C GLU A 59 2.72 17.95 -3.25
N ASN A 60 2.91 18.47 -4.45
CA ASN A 60 2.73 19.89 -4.73
C ASN A 60 1.40 20.22 -5.38
N MET A 61 0.43 19.32 -5.29
CA MET A 61 -0.90 19.54 -5.83
C MET A 61 -1.87 20.04 -4.76
N SER A 62 -2.90 20.77 -5.21
CA SER A 62 -4.04 21.06 -4.34
C SER A 62 -4.75 19.74 -3.99
N VAL A 63 -5.50 19.74 -2.88
CA VAL A 63 -6.21 18.56 -2.42
C VAL A 63 -7.19 18.05 -3.48
N LEU A 64 -7.93 18.96 -4.10
CA LEU A 64 -8.89 18.58 -5.13
C LEU A 64 -8.20 17.92 -6.32
N ARG A 65 -7.10 18.49 -6.77
CA ARG A 65 -6.35 17.96 -7.89
C ARG A 65 -5.74 16.60 -7.54
N PHE A 66 -5.24 16.47 -6.33
CA PHE A 66 -4.68 15.23 -5.82
C PHE A 66 -5.71 14.09 -5.93
N PHE A 67 -6.92 14.31 -5.40
CA PHE A 67 -7.96 13.28 -5.45
C PHE A 67 -8.41 12.97 -6.88
N THR A 68 -8.48 13.99 -7.74
CA THR A 68 -8.81 13.79 -9.16
C THR A 68 -7.75 12.93 -9.84
N LYS A 69 -6.48 13.22 -9.59
CA LYS A 69 -5.38 12.45 -10.20
C LYS A 69 -5.34 11.01 -9.71
N ILE A 70 -5.56 10.79 -8.42
CA ILE A 70 -5.58 9.44 -7.86
C ILE A 70 -6.68 8.60 -8.52
N LYS A 71 -7.83 9.20 -8.75
CA LYS A 71 -8.95 8.51 -9.41
C LYS A 71 -8.58 8.06 -10.82
N ASP A 72 -7.78 8.85 -11.52
CA ASP A 72 -7.35 8.54 -12.88
C ASP A 72 -6.14 7.62 -12.94
N MET A 73 -5.44 7.46 -11.83
CA MET A 73 -4.29 6.57 -11.73
C MET A 73 -4.73 5.19 -11.25
N ASP A 74 -4.06 4.18 -11.78
CA ASP A 74 -4.28 2.81 -11.28
C ASP A 74 -3.39 2.61 -10.05
N VAL A 75 -3.93 2.95 -8.89
CA VAL A 75 -3.19 2.83 -7.62
C VAL A 75 -3.76 1.70 -6.77
N PRO A 76 -2.94 1.06 -5.93
CA PRO A 76 -3.45 0.03 -5.04
C PRO A 76 -4.36 0.64 -3.98
N SER A 77 -5.29 -0.17 -3.46
CA SER A 77 -6.13 0.25 -2.35
C SER A 77 -5.34 0.28 -1.05
N ILE A 78 -5.87 0.97 -0.05
CA ILE A 78 -5.23 0.99 1.26
C ILE A 78 -5.17 -0.42 1.87
N GLU A 79 -6.14 -1.28 1.55
CA GLU A 79 -6.15 -2.67 1.99
C GLU A 79 -5.02 -3.46 1.37
N THR A 80 -4.77 -3.26 0.08
CA THR A 80 -3.66 -3.91 -0.61
C THR A 80 -2.32 -3.48 -0.01
N VAL A 81 -2.17 -2.18 0.25
CA VAL A 81 -0.96 -1.65 0.88
C VAL A 81 -0.77 -2.25 2.28
N GLY A 82 -1.85 -2.38 3.05
CA GLY A 82 -1.81 -3.01 4.35
C GLY A 82 -1.37 -4.47 4.29
N ARG A 83 -1.84 -5.19 3.28
CA ARG A 83 -1.44 -6.57 3.03
C ARG A 83 0.05 -6.67 2.71
N CYS A 84 0.53 -5.77 1.87
CA CYS A 84 1.96 -5.70 1.54
C CYS A 84 2.82 -5.36 2.75
N ARG A 85 2.32 -4.48 3.62
CA ARG A 85 3.00 -4.14 4.88
C ARG A 85 3.16 -5.38 5.75
N ARG A 86 2.08 -6.13 5.94
CA ARG A 86 2.13 -7.34 6.77
C ARG A 86 3.13 -8.34 6.21
N LYS A 87 3.15 -8.50 4.90
CA LYS A 87 4.09 -9.41 4.26
C LYS A 87 5.54 -8.94 4.43
N ALA A 88 5.78 -7.64 4.30
CA ALA A 88 7.12 -7.08 4.51
C ALA A 88 7.59 -7.30 5.95
N VAL A 89 6.71 -7.11 6.92
CA VAL A 89 7.03 -7.29 8.35
C VAL A 89 7.26 -8.77 8.68
N GLU A 90 6.53 -9.69 8.04
CA GLU A 90 6.78 -11.12 8.22
C GLU A 90 8.21 -11.50 7.86
N THR A 91 8.71 -10.94 6.77
CA THR A 91 10.05 -11.23 6.26
C THR A 91 11.11 -10.39 6.96
N HIS A 92 10.74 -9.19 7.38
CA HIS A 92 11.65 -8.21 7.98
C HIS A 92 11.01 -7.62 9.24
N PRO A 93 11.03 -8.36 10.37
CA PRO A 93 10.36 -7.91 11.61
C PRO A 93 10.84 -6.55 12.13
N GLU A 94 12.03 -6.14 11.75
CA GLU A 94 12.57 -4.84 12.16
C GLU A 94 11.80 -3.67 11.56
N LEU A 95 10.96 -3.92 10.54
CA LEU A 95 10.14 -2.90 9.89
C LEU A 95 8.77 -2.73 10.55
N ALA A 96 8.49 -3.48 11.61
CA ALA A 96 7.23 -3.34 12.34
C ALA A 96 7.14 -1.98 13.04
N GLY A 97 5.92 -1.54 13.32
CA GLY A 97 5.70 -0.37 14.15
C GLY A 97 6.08 -0.64 15.61
N ASN A 98 5.91 0.36 16.48
CA ASN A 98 6.17 0.15 17.90
C ASN A 98 5.11 -0.80 18.48
N ASP A 99 5.38 -1.31 19.68
CA ASP A 99 4.54 -2.32 20.31
C ASP A 99 3.09 -1.88 20.50
N THR A 100 2.88 -0.61 20.81
CA THR A 100 1.53 -0.07 20.99
C THR A 100 0.74 -0.13 19.68
N VAL A 101 1.36 0.30 18.57
CA VAL A 101 0.72 0.31 17.27
C VAL A 101 0.43 -1.11 16.81
N GLU A 102 1.38 -2.03 16.96
CA GLU A 102 1.17 -3.41 16.54
C GLU A 102 0.11 -4.10 17.39
N GLY A 103 0.01 -3.74 18.66
CA GLY A 103 -1.06 -4.22 19.52
C GLY A 103 -2.42 -3.78 19.05
N TYR A 104 -2.58 -2.52 18.66
CA TYR A 104 -3.83 -2.01 18.09
C TYR A 104 -4.19 -2.72 16.79
N ARG A 105 -3.21 -2.92 15.91
CA ARG A 105 -3.44 -3.61 14.63
C ARG A 105 -3.95 -5.03 14.86
N THR A 106 -3.33 -5.75 15.79
CA THR A 106 -3.75 -7.11 16.12
C THR A 106 -5.16 -7.13 16.70
N ALA A 107 -5.46 -6.23 17.62
CA ALA A 107 -6.79 -6.12 18.21
C ALA A 107 -7.86 -5.81 17.16
N ASN A 108 -7.57 -4.90 16.25
CA ASN A 108 -8.50 -4.55 15.17
C ASN A 108 -8.74 -5.72 14.23
N GLU A 109 -7.70 -6.46 13.88
CA GLU A 109 -7.83 -7.63 13.03
C GLU A 109 -8.72 -8.70 13.68
N GLU A 110 -8.55 -8.92 14.98
CA GLU A 110 -9.40 -9.86 15.73
C GLU A 110 -10.84 -9.40 15.78
N THR A 111 -11.07 -8.11 16.00
CA THR A 111 -12.41 -7.54 16.03
C THR A 111 -13.11 -7.73 14.71
N PHE A 112 -12.45 -7.44 13.61
CA PHE A 112 -13.00 -7.65 12.27
C PHE A 112 -13.31 -9.11 11.99
N ARG A 113 -12.42 -9.99 12.40
CA ARG A 113 -12.58 -11.43 12.20
C ARG A 113 -13.79 -11.93 12.97
N ASN A 114 -13.96 -11.51 14.21
CA ASN A 114 -15.09 -11.89 15.04
C ASN A 114 -16.39 -11.34 14.50
N TYR A 115 -16.39 -10.08 14.04
CA TYR A 115 -17.56 -9.46 13.43
C TYR A 115 -18.01 -10.23 12.20
N ALA A 116 -17.08 -10.53 11.31
CA ALA A 116 -17.38 -11.28 10.08
C ALA A 116 -17.94 -12.66 10.40
N ARG A 117 -17.41 -13.33 11.43
CA ARG A 117 -17.86 -14.65 11.85
C ARG A 117 -19.28 -14.60 12.40
N THR A 118 -19.61 -13.53 13.13
CA THR A 118 -20.93 -13.39 13.75
C THR A 118 -22.01 -13.09 12.72
N TYR A 119 -21.70 -12.30 11.70
CA TYR A 119 -22.69 -11.81 10.76
C TYR A 119 -22.61 -12.44 9.37
N SER A 120 -21.72 -13.39 9.18
CA SER A 120 -21.71 -14.16 7.95
C SER A 120 -22.50 -15.43 8.13
#